data_094ad6703d8895d4300aa6af30b80e37
#
_entry.id   094ad6703d8895d4300aa6af30b80e37
#
_cell.length_a   1.000
_cell.length_b   1.000
_cell.length_c   1.000
_cell.angle_alpha   90.00
_cell.angle_beta   90.00
_cell.angle_gamma   90.00
#
_symmetry.space_group_name_H-M   'P 1'
#
loop_
_entity.id
_entity.type
_entity.pdbx_description
1 polymer ?
#
loop_
_entity_poly.entity_id
_entity_poly.type
_entity_poly.pdbx_seq_one_letter_code
_entity_poly.pdbx_strand_id
1 'polypeptide(L)'
;YWVEKTGIDTIVLSGGVTANVKLNQRIFEIEGVNHIFVYPNMGDGGCGTGAALYHCWPGGVKDSISSAYFGPDYSEAEIATELEVEGLEYTRPNNLAAEVASLIHSGEVVARFDGRMEYGPRALGNRSILYHAREPEVNQWLNKRLGRTEFMPFAPVTLYEAREKCYHNIRG
;
A
#
# COMPACT_ATOMS: atom_id res chain seq x y z
N TYR A 1 2.78 25.63 15.57
CA TYR A 1 2.39 25.96 16.95
C TYR A 1 2.57 24.81 17.92
N TRP A 2 1.84 23.65 17.76
CA TRP A 2 1.95 22.55 18.74
C TRP A 2 3.31 21.88 18.74
N VAL A 3 3.93 21.66 17.60
CA VAL A 3 5.30 21.13 17.49
C VAL A 3 6.28 22.04 18.25
N GLU A 4 6.24 23.34 18.00
CA GLU A 4 7.09 24.32 18.70
C GLU A 4 6.82 24.35 20.20
N LYS A 5 5.55 24.29 20.62
CA LYS A 5 5.14 24.36 22.01
C LYS A 5 5.51 23.13 22.83
N THR A 6 5.42 21.94 22.23
CA THR A 6 5.60 20.67 22.93
C THR A 6 6.97 20.04 22.72
N GLY A 7 7.68 20.45 21.65
CA GLY A 7 8.91 19.81 21.20
C GLY A 7 8.72 18.38 20.64
N ILE A 8 7.45 17.95 20.41
CA ILE A 8 7.16 16.66 19.82
C ILE A 8 7.28 16.78 18.31
N ASP A 9 8.17 16.01 17.73
CA ASP A 9 8.52 16.03 16.32
C ASP A 9 7.90 14.86 15.50
N THR A 10 7.17 14.00 16.17
CA THR A 10 6.51 12.82 15.60
C THR A 10 5.00 13.03 15.54
N ILE A 11 4.43 12.93 14.34
CA ILE A 11 3.00 13.11 14.10
C ILE A 11 2.38 11.78 13.70
N VAL A 12 1.30 11.39 14.39
CA VAL A 12 0.51 10.21 14.06
C VAL A 12 -0.79 10.67 13.40
N LEU A 13 -1.10 10.12 12.24
CA LEU A 13 -2.27 10.47 11.43
C LEU A 13 -3.24 9.28 11.32
N SER A 14 -4.51 9.56 11.60
CA SER A 14 -5.64 8.66 11.39
C SER A 14 -6.88 9.48 11.03
N GLY A 15 -7.88 8.82 10.46
CA GLY A 15 -9.08 9.46 9.90
C GLY A 15 -9.04 9.48 8.38
N GLY A 16 -10.20 9.39 7.73
CA GLY A 16 -10.33 9.23 6.27
C GLY A 16 -9.61 10.31 5.45
N VAL A 17 -9.54 11.55 5.97
CA VAL A 17 -8.82 12.65 5.30
C VAL A 17 -7.33 12.37 5.14
N THR A 18 -6.74 11.54 5.99
CA THR A 18 -5.31 11.18 5.93
C THR A 18 -4.99 10.14 4.83
N ALA A 19 -5.99 9.68 4.09
CA ALA A 19 -5.78 8.99 2.82
C ALA A 19 -5.20 9.92 1.74
N ASN A 20 -5.28 11.24 1.93
CA ASN A 20 -4.72 12.23 1.04
C ASN A 20 -3.20 12.35 1.24
N VAL A 21 -2.44 11.68 0.37
CA VAL A 21 -0.96 11.67 0.43
C VAL A 21 -0.34 13.06 0.27
N LYS A 22 -1.02 13.98 -0.44
CA LYS A 22 -0.54 15.36 -0.58
C LYS A 22 -0.67 16.16 0.71
N LEU A 23 -1.75 15.95 1.45
CA LEU A 23 -1.92 16.51 2.79
C LEU A 23 -0.82 15.99 3.73
N ASN A 24 -0.59 14.68 3.73
CA ASN A 24 0.43 14.05 4.58
C ASN A 24 1.83 14.58 4.25
N GLN A 25 2.14 14.76 2.96
CA GLN A 25 3.38 15.40 2.52
C GLN A 25 3.51 16.83 3.10
N ARG A 26 2.45 17.65 3.02
CA ARG A 26 2.47 19.01 3.55
C ARG A 26 2.64 19.05 5.06
N ILE A 27 2.07 18.09 5.78
CA ILE A 27 2.29 17.97 7.23
C ILE A 27 3.76 17.61 7.52
N PHE A 28 4.34 16.70 6.74
CA PHE A 28 5.73 16.29 6.91
C PHE A 28 6.74 17.39 6.55
N GLU A 29 6.37 18.33 5.67
CA GLU A 29 7.18 19.49 5.30
C GLU A 29 7.17 20.62 6.37
N ILE A 30 6.34 20.53 7.40
CA ILE A 30 6.31 21.52 8.50
C ILE A 30 7.64 21.47 9.24
N GLU A 31 8.22 22.65 9.49
CA GLU A 31 9.44 22.77 10.27
C GLU A 31 9.27 22.17 11.68
N GLY A 32 10.24 21.38 12.10
CA GLY A 32 10.23 20.66 13.37
C GLY A 32 9.48 19.32 13.34
N VAL A 33 8.85 18.92 12.24
CA VAL A 33 8.30 17.56 12.05
C VAL A 33 9.38 16.68 11.42
N ASN A 34 9.83 15.67 12.15
CA ASN A 34 10.85 14.72 11.69
C ASN A 34 10.29 13.36 11.34
N HIS A 35 9.19 12.97 11.97
CA HIS A 35 8.55 11.67 11.75
C HIS A 35 7.05 11.82 11.55
N ILE A 36 6.51 11.00 10.64
CA ILE A 36 5.07 10.88 10.40
C ILE A 36 4.71 9.40 10.33
N PHE A 37 3.64 9.03 11.03
CA PHE A 37 3.06 7.70 10.92
C PHE A 37 1.60 7.83 10.47
N VAL A 38 1.25 7.15 9.40
CA VAL A 38 -0.12 7.06 8.91
C VAL A 38 -0.63 5.66 9.18
N TYR A 39 -1.73 5.55 9.95
CA TYR A 39 -2.31 4.24 10.24
C TYR A 39 -2.74 3.54 8.94
N PRO A 40 -2.37 2.26 8.71
CA PRO A 40 -2.63 1.60 7.42
C PRO A 40 -4.09 1.61 6.99
N ASN A 41 -5.01 1.37 7.90
CA ASN A 41 -6.45 1.51 7.67
C ASN A 41 -6.98 2.78 8.33
N MET A 42 -6.54 3.93 7.80
CA MET A 42 -6.75 5.25 8.40
C MET A 42 -8.20 5.70 8.44
N GLY A 43 -9.10 5.12 7.62
CA GLY A 43 -10.51 5.47 7.56
C GLY A 43 -11.36 4.72 8.58
N ASP A 44 -12.67 4.71 8.37
CA ASP A 44 -13.67 4.08 9.26
C ASP A 44 -13.42 2.57 9.46
N GLY A 45 -12.83 1.89 8.48
CA GLY A 45 -12.42 0.50 8.60
C GLY A 45 -11.40 0.23 9.72
N GLY A 46 -10.65 1.23 10.16
CA GLY A 46 -9.72 1.14 11.28
C GLY A 46 -10.38 1.20 12.66
N CYS A 47 -11.61 1.69 12.75
CA CYS A 47 -12.30 1.86 14.03
C CYS A 47 -12.51 0.52 14.76
N GLY A 48 -12.87 -0.53 14.04
CA GLY A 48 -13.03 -1.87 14.61
C GLY A 48 -11.74 -2.41 15.23
N THR A 49 -10.62 -2.26 14.51
CA THR A 49 -9.30 -2.65 15.02
C THR A 49 -8.90 -1.79 16.22
N GLY A 50 -9.14 -0.48 16.16
CA GLY A 50 -8.88 0.43 17.27
C GLY A 50 -9.66 0.03 18.53
N ALA A 51 -10.94 -0.32 18.40
CA ALA A 51 -11.76 -0.80 19.49
C ALA A 51 -11.25 -2.13 20.08
N ALA A 52 -10.84 -3.08 19.22
CA ALA A 52 -10.25 -4.35 19.63
C ALA A 52 -8.93 -4.13 20.40
N LEU A 53 -8.05 -3.30 19.86
CA LEU A 53 -6.78 -2.96 20.51
C LEU A 53 -7.00 -2.29 21.87
N TYR A 54 -7.92 -1.37 21.96
CA TYR A 54 -8.27 -0.70 23.23
C TYR A 54 -8.78 -1.69 24.28
N HIS A 55 -9.62 -2.65 23.87
CA HIS A 55 -10.16 -3.69 24.77
C HIS A 55 -9.07 -4.68 25.21
N CYS A 56 -8.23 -5.16 24.29
CA CYS A 56 -7.21 -6.18 24.58
C CYS A 56 -6.01 -5.62 25.34
N TRP A 57 -5.70 -4.34 25.16
CA TRP A 57 -4.56 -3.68 25.80
C TRP A 57 -4.93 -2.38 26.52
N PRO A 58 -5.62 -2.46 27.67
CA PRO A 58 -6.07 -1.28 28.40
C PRO A 58 -4.93 -0.33 28.84
N GLY A 59 -3.68 -0.83 28.89
CA GLY A 59 -2.48 -0.05 29.17
C GLY A 59 -1.71 0.47 27.95
N GLY A 60 -2.31 0.36 26.75
CA GLY A 60 -1.67 0.68 25.48
C GLY A 60 -1.00 -0.52 24.81
N VAL A 61 -0.85 -0.45 23.50
CA VAL A 61 -0.18 -1.48 22.70
C VAL A 61 1.32 -1.42 22.99
N LYS A 62 1.92 -2.56 23.35
CA LYS A 62 3.35 -2.63 23.67
C LYS A 62 4.21 -2.81 22.42
N ASP A 63 3.65 -3.37 21.36
CA ASP A 63 4.36 -3.68 20.12
C ASP A 63 4.00 -2.71 19.01
N SER A 64 4.99 -2.31 18.22
CA SER A 64 4.76 -1.48 17.05
C SER A 64 4.12 -2.28 15.91
N ILE A 65 3.26 -1.65 15.12
CA ILE A 65 2.77 -2.23 13.87
C ILE A 65 3.91 -2.20 12.87
N SER A 66 4.50 -3.36 12.61
CA SER A 66 5.63 -3.53 11.69
C SER A 66 5.23 -3.99 10.29
N SER A 67 3.96 -4.34 10.09
CA SER A 67 3.44 -4.86 8.83
C SER A 67 2.02 -4.37 8.60
N ALA A 68 1.60 -4.29 7.33
CA ALA A 68 0.22 -4.06 6.93
C ALA A 68 -0.41 -5.31 6.28
N TYR A 69 0.23 -6.47 6.34
CA TYR A 69 -0.24 -7.72 5.72
C TYR A 69 -0.95 -8.59 6.77
N PHE A 70 -2.15 -8.19 7.17
CA PHE A 70 -2.94 -8.88 8.21
C PHE A 70 -4.10 -9.71 7.66
N GLY A 71 -4.39 -9.60 6.37
CA GLY A 71 -5.49 -10.32 5.74
C GLY A 71 -5.21 -11.81 5.51
N PRO A 72 -6.14 -12.53 4.88
CA PRO A 72 -6.00 -13.95 4.60
C PRO A 72 -4.83 -14.24 3.66
N ASP A 73 -4.27 -15.41 3.82
CA ASP A 73 -3.26 -16.02 2.98
C ASP A 73 -3.78 -17.35 2.44
N TYR A 74 -3.25 -17.76 1.31
CA TYR A 74 -3.62 -19.01 0.65
C TYR A 74 -2.36 -19.70 0.14
N SER A 75 -2.28 -21.00 0.34
CA SER A 75 -1.19 -21.83 -0.18
C SER A 75 -1.30 -21.99 -1.70
N GLU A 76 -0.18 -22.29 -2.34
CA GLU A 76 -0.17 -22.60 -3.78
C GLU A 76 -1.09 -23.78 -4.14
N ALA A 77 -1.25 -24.75 -3.23
CA ALA A 77 -2.12 -25.89 -3.44
C ALA A 77 -3.60 -25.49 -3.44
N GLU A 78 -4.02 -24.62 -2.51
CA GLU A 78 -5.38 -24.07 -2.48
C GLU A 78 -5.69 -23.27 -3.74
N ILE A 79 -4.76 -22.40 -4.15
CA ILE A 79 -4.90 -21.61 -5.38
C ILE A 79 -5.01 -22.53 -6.61
N ALA A 80 -4.16 -23.56 -6.72
CA ALA A 80 -4.21 -24.51 -7.83
C ALA A 80 -5.54 -25.26 -7.87
N THR A 81 -6.05 -25.70 -6.72
CA THR A 81 -7.33 -26.39 -6.61
C THR A 81 -8.47 -25.49 -7.11
N GLU A 82 -8.51 -24.23 -6.69
CA GLU A 82 -9.54 -23.31 -7.16
C GLU A 82 -9.47 -23.04 -8.67
N LEU A 83 -8.26 -22.90 -9.22
CA LEU A 83 -8.08 -22.73 -10.67
C LEU A 83 -8.60 -23.97 -11.46
N GLU A 84 -8.37 -25.17 -10.94
CA GLU A 84 -8.87 -26.41 -11.52
C GLU A 84 -10.40 -26.52 -11.44
N VAL A 85 -10.99 -26.14 -10.29
CA VAL A 85 -12.46 -26.13 -10.08
C VAL A 85 -13.15 -25.16 -11.06
N GLU A 86 -12.54 -23.99 -11.27
CA GLU A 86 -13.05 -22.97 -12.20
C GLU A 86 -12.70 -23.28 -13.67
N GLY A 87 -11.95 -24.36 -13.96
CA GLY A 87 -11.56 -24.77 -15.30
C GLY A 87 -10.60 -23.79 -15.99
N LEU A 88 -9.80 -23.07 -15.20
CA LEU A 88 -8.84 -22.10 -15.71
C LEU A 88 -7.50 -22.76 -16.02
N GLU A 89 -7.00 -22.55 -17.23
CA GLU A 89 -5.66 -22.96 -17.63
C GLU A 89 -4.62 -22.02 -17.03
N TYR A 90 -3.55 -22.56 -16.48
CA TYR A 90 -2.44 -21.78 -15.93
C TYR A 90 -1.08 -22.41 -16.26
N THR A 91 -0.05 -21.61 -16.19
CA THR A 91 1.35 -22.05 -16.35
C THR A 91 2.16 -21.75 -15.10
N ARG A 92 3.24 -22.49 -14.92
CA ARG A 92 4.20 -22.27 -13.84
C ARG A 92 5.56 -21.94 -14.45
N PRO A 93 5.90 -20.66 -14.62
CA PRO A 93 7.19 -20.28 -15.18
C PRO A 93 8.33 -20.60 -14.20
N ASN A 94 9.51 -20.94 -14.72
CA ASN A 94 10.69 -21.22 -13.91
C ASN A 94 11.18 -20.00 -13.11
N ASN A 95 10.92 -18.80 -13.63
CA ASN A 95 11.26 -17.54 -12.97
C ASN A 95 10.09 -16.56 -13.10
N LEU A 96 9.17 -16.64 -12.15
CA LEU A 96 7.96 -15.80 -12.12
C LEU A 96 8.31 -14.30 -12.09
N ALA A 97 9.32 -13.90 -11.31
CA ALA A 97 9.69 -12.48 -11.21
C ALA A 97 10.19 -11.92 -12.55
N ALA A 98 10.98 -12.68 -13.30
CA ALA A 98 11.46 -12.27 -14.62
C ALA A 98 10.32 -12.22 -15.62
N GLU A 99 9.38 -13.17 -15.60
CA GLU A 99 8.19 -13.19 -16.46
C GLU A 99 7.32 -11.96 -16.21
N VAL A 100 6.97 -11.70 -14.96
CA VAL A 100 6.17 -10.52 -14.55
C VAL A 100 6.88 -9.22 -14.95
N ALA A 101 8.19 -9.11 -14.73
CA ALA A 101 8.96 -7.94 -15.13
C ALA A 101 8.94 -7.72 -16.65
N SER A 102 9.02 -8.80 -17.43
CA SER A 102 8.93 -8.75 -18.89
C SER A 102 7.56 -8.27 -19.36
N LEU A 103 6.47 -8.81 -18.80
CA LEU A 103 5.11 -8.40 -19.11
C LEU A 103 4.88 -6.91 -18.80
N ILE A 104 5.29 -6.46 -17.60
CA ILE A 104 5.17 -5.05 -17.23
C ILE A 104 6.02 -4.17 -18.15
N HIS A 105 7.22 -4.62 -18.51
CA HIS A 105 8.11 -3.88 -19.40
C HIS A 105 7.52 -3.72 -20.82
N SER A 106 6.82 -4.73 -21.32
CA SER A 106 6.13 -4.69 -22.62
C SER A 106 4.82 -3.89 -22.61
N GLY A 107 4.38 -3.39 -21.45
CA GLY A 107 3.17 -2.58 -21.33
C GLY A 107 1.92 -3.38 -20.97
N GLU A 108 2.09 -4.60 -20.48
CA GLU A 108 0.96 -5.41 -20.00
C GLU A 108 0.57 -5.04 -18.58
N VAL A 109 -0.71 -5.14 -18.29
CA VAL A 109 -1.25 -4.98 -16.93
C VAL A 109 -1.23 -6.33 -16.22
N VAL A 110 -0.56 -6.42 -15.11
CA VAL A 110 -0.44 -7.65 -14.32
C VAL A 110 -1.22 -7.54 -13.02
N ALA A 111 -2.20 -8.42 -12.81
CA ALA A 111 -2.84 -8.59 -11.51
C ALA A 111 -2.05 -9.61 -10.67
N ARG A 112 -1.70 -9.23 -9.45
CA ARG A 112 -0.96 -10.08 -8.53
C ARG A 112 -1.84 -10.52 -7.36
N PHE A 113 -1.77 -11.80 -7.06
CA PHE A 113 -2.38 -12.43 -5.89
C PHE A 113 -1.32 -13.33 -5.24
N ASP A 114 -0.77 -12.89 -4.11
CA ASP A 114 0.34 -13.60 -3.45
C ASP A 114 0.42 -13.19 -1.97
N GLY A 115 0.81 -14.13 -1.09
CA GLY A 115 0.98 -13.92 0.32
C GLY A 115 -0.27 -13.37 1.03
N ARG A 116 -0.12 -12.79 2.20
CA ARG A 116 -1.21 -12.22 3.00
C ARG A 116 -1.74 -10.92 2.40
N MET A 117 -3.06 -10.80 2.36
CA MET A 117 -3.72 -9.59 1.87
C MET A 117 -3.35 -8.36 2.73
N GLU A 118 -3.26 -7.22 2.07
CA GLU A 118 -3.03 -5.92 2.71
C GLU A 118 -4.20 -5.54 3.61
N TYR A 119 -3.89 -4.91 4.74
CA TYR A 119 -4.83 -4.30 5.65
C TYR A 119 -4.91 -2.79 5.37
N GLY A 120 -6.08 -2.31 4.99
CA GLY A 120 -6.33 -0.93 4.64
C GLY A 120 -6.67 -0.72 3.16
N PRO A 121 -6.94 0.52 2.74
CA PRO A 121 -7.46 0.82 1.40
C PRO A 121 -6.39 0.84 0.31
N ARG A 122 -5.12 0.63 0.64
CA ARG A 122 -4.02 0.73 -0.32
C ARG A 122 -3.52 -0.65 -0.73
N ALA A 123 -3.31 -0.83 -2.03
CA ALA A 123 -2.57 -1.95 -2.57
C ALA A 123 -1.08 -1.81 -2.20
N LEU A 124 -0.47 -2.86 -1.66
CA LEU A 124 0.93 -2.88 -1.22
C LEU A 124 1.71 -4.05 -1.83
N GLY A 125 1.24 -4.59 -2.94
CA GLY A 125 1.94 -5.59 -3.73
C GLY A 125 1.31 -6.98 -3.73
N ASN A 126 0.46 -7.35 -2.77
CA ASN A 126 -0.05 -8.72 -2.62
C ASN A 126 -1.42 -8.96 -3.27
N ARG A 127 -2.33 -8.01 -3.22
CA ARG A 127 -3.60 -7.97 -3.98
C ARG A 127 -3.57 -6.71 -4.82
N SER A 128 -2.73 -6.71 -5.85
CA SER A 128 -2.32 -5.48 -6.52
C SER A 128 -2.38 -5.62 -8.03
N ILE A 129 -2.72 -4.53 -8.69
CA ILE A 129 -2.58 -4.38 -10.12
C ILE A 129 -1.26 -3.63 -10.37
N LEU A 130 -0.37 -4.24 -11.13
CA LEU A 130 0.94 -3.72 -11.45
C LEU A 130 0.99 -3.23 -12.90
N TYR A 131 1.63 -2.10 -13.12
CA TYR A 131 1.87 -1.53 -14.44
C TYR A 131 3.13 -0.66 -14.43
N HIS A 132 3.74 -0.42 -15.58
CA HIS A 132 4.90 0.48 -15.66
C HIS A 132 4.49 1.95 -15.54
N ALA A 133 5.37 2.79 -14.99
CA ALA A 133 5.12 4.22 -14.75
C ALA A 133 5.86 5.11 -15.76
N ARG A 134 5.96 4.69 -17.04
CA ARG A 134 6.72 5.43 -18.07
C ARG A 134 5.94 6.62 -18.64
N GLU A 135 4.62 6.52 -18.66
CA GLU A 135 3.73 7.48 -19.31
C GLU A 135 2.87 8.18 -18.26
N PRO A 136 2.81 9.51 -18.24
CA PRO A 136 1.99 10.26 -17.28
C PRO A 136 0.49 9.94 -17.37
N GLU A 137 0.02 9.58 -18.59
CA GLU A 137 -1.38 9.28 -18.91
C GLU A 137 -1.86 7.96 -18.32
N VAL A 138 -0.96 7.11 -17.84
CA VAL A 138 -1.26 5.79 -17.27
C VAL A 138 -2.32 5.87 -16.17
N ASN A 139 -2.25 6.87 -15.31
CA ASN A 139 -3.25 7.05 -14.25
C ASN A 139 -4.68 7.21 -14.80
N GLN A 140 -4.85 8.02 -15.84
CA GLN A 140 -6.17 8.26 -16.45
C GLN A 140 -6.67 7.02 -17.17
N TRP A 141 -5.80 6.38 -17.93
CA TRP A 141 -6.12 5.17 -18.67
C TRP A 141 -6.53 4.02 -17.76
N LEU A 142 -5.76 3.75 -16.69
CA LEU A 142 -6.09 2.71 -15.71
C LEU A 142 -7.39 3.02 -14.94
N ASN A 143 -7.59 4.26 -14.49
CA ASN A 143 -8.83 4.64 -13.82
C ASN A 143 -10.05 4.42 -14.71
N LYS A 144 -9.96 4.77 -16.01
CA LYS A 144 -11.02 4.54 -16.99
C LYS A 144 -11.26 3.04 -17.20
N ARG A 145 -10.19 2.24 -17.35
CA ARG A 145 -10.29 0.79 -17.58
C ARG A 145 -10.86 0.05 -16.37
N LEU A 146 -10.57 0.51 -15.17
CA LEU A 146 -11.07 -0.04 -13.91
C LEU A 146 -12.46 0.50 -13.53
N GLY A 147 -13.08 1.34 -14.37
CA GLY A 147 -14.41 1.90 -14.11
C GLY A 147 -14.47 2.81 -12.87
N ARG A 148 -13.36 3.40 -12.48
CA ARG A 148 -13.32 4.31 -11.32
C ARG A 148 -13.95 5.66 -11.67
N THR A 149 -14.87 6.11 -10.82
CA THR A 149 -15.57 7.39 -10.99
C THR A 149 -14.77 8.58 -10.49
N GLU A 150 -13.80 8.34 -9.61
CA GLU A 150 -12.95 9.36 -9.01
C GLU A 150 -11.50 9.21 -9.47
N PHE A 151 -10.82 10.34 -9.64
CA PHE A 151 -9.39 10.34 -9.89
C PHE A 151 -8.65 9.87 -8.64
N MET A 152 -8.15 8.63 -8.68
CA MET A 152 -7.34 8.06 -7.61
C MET A 152 -5.91 7.88 -8.12
N PRO A 153 -4.91 8.51 -7.51
CA PRO A 153 -3.52 8.27 -7.87
C PRO A 153 -3.12 6.85 -7.52
N PHE A 154 -2.30 6.23 -8.37
CA PHE A 154 -1.67 4.95 -8.09
C PHE A 154 -0.40 5.15 -7.28
N ALA A 155 -0.13 4.23 -6.36
CA ALA A 155 1.08 4.27 -5.55
C ALA A 155 2.28 3.84 -6.39
N PRO A 156 3.37 4.64 -6.46
CA PRO A 156 4.61 4.18 -7.07
C PRO A 156 5.28 3.14 -6.16
N VAL A 157 5.85 2.10 -6.77
CA VAL A 157 6.74 1.16 -6.09
C VAL A 157 8.15 1.28 -6.69
N THR A 158 9.15 1.34 -5.84
CA THR A 158 10.54 1.54 -6.24
C THR A 158 11.44 0.68 -5.39
N LEU A 159 12.50 0.13 -5.98
CA LEU A 159 13.54 -0.55 -5.21
C LEU A 159 14.14 0.42 -4.18
N TYR A 160 14.33 -0.06 -2.96
CA TYR A 160 14.86 0.74 -1.86
C TYR A 160 16.21 1.38 -2.22
N GLU A 161 17.08 0.64 -2.90
CA GLU A 161 18.41 1.09 -3.36
C GLU A 161 18.34 2.17 -4.45
N ALA A 162 17.19 2.28 -5.14
CA ALA A 162 16.98 3.26 -6.20
C ALA A 162 16.22 4.52 -5.73
N ARG A 163 15.80 4.57 -4.46
CA ARG A 163 14.92 5.63 -3.95
C ARG A 163 15.48 7.05 -4.18
N GLU A 164 16.78 7.25 -3.95
CA GLU A 164 17.45 8.55 -4.10
C GLU A 164 17.46 9.05 -5.56
N LYS A 165 17.32 8.14 -6.54
CA LYS A 165 17.23 8.48 -7.96
C LYS A 165 15.80 8.79 -8.39
N CYS A 166 14.81 8.25 -7.66
CA CYS A 166 13.40 8.33 -8.04
C CYS A 166 12.64 9.43 -7.29
N TYR A 167 13.10 9.81 -6.11
CA TYR A 167 12.40 10.77 -5.26
C TYR A 167 13.32 11.88 -4.76
N HIS A 168 12.73 13.06 -4.54
CA HIS A 168 13.41 14.20 -3.93
C HIS A 168 13.00 14.34 -2.45
N ASN A 169 13.91 14.88 -1.64
CA ASN A 169 13.67 15.21 -0.23
C ASN A 169 13.19 14.02 0.61
N ILE A 170 13.75 12.84 0.39
CA ILE A 170 13.49 11.66 1.18
C ILE A 170 13.98 11.91 2.61
N ARG A 171 13.07 11.72 3.58
CA ARG A 171 13.37 11.79 5.01
C ARG A 171 12.91 10.47 5.64
N GLY A 172 13.62 9.99 6.62
CA GLY A 172 13.31 8.78 7.39
C GLY A 172 14.30 7.68 7.23
#